data_a747ceec9efef7b6eeea1c415c134a33
#
_entry.id   a747ceec9efef7b6eeea1c415c134a33
#
_cell.length_a   1.000
_cell.length_b   1.000
_cell.length_c   1.000
_cell.angle_alpha   90.00
_cell.angle_beta   90.00
_cell.angle_gamma   90.00
#
_symmetry.space_group_name_H-M   'P 1'
#
loop_
_entity.id
_entity.type
_entity.pdbx_description
1 polymer ?
#
loop_
_entity_poly.entity_id
_entity_poly.type
_entity_poly.pdbx_seq_one_letter_code
_entity_poly.pdbx_strand_id
1 'polypeptide(L)'
;MKHVLTVSLACSGLLLSGAALAESKNAEQEWGIAAMYRTASIPFYTANDDSTVSTFVPMMFFENEHLYIDGIEGGVFLYDESDSDWRASAIMRLRFVDIPKSIQNAFEGDRVDFGGQIRYNFDENWRAEFEVMADDEFQFHSNYRIAANYEFGDWELEPSFTIRYKDADFNSSYYSFKDATGEKIGAGIDANLGIKARYHVISNLYLLGETSVTRLDSEAYHSQIVEDRYQGEVFVGFGFFNDKGKERKSDLRNRPYLRVAHGWATPSNMGDIFKLNAEKDEYNNQMTSFFYGHPLTDELFGLPLDIYLTPGLVHHWSSDVQSSSTEYVVAIKAYYTFNWPTKWRFGVAEGMSYIDNITYIEATEMEEKGYTPSNLLNYLDFSVDVNVGDLFNQKDWENMWVGYSLHHRSAIFENASQFGRIKGGSNYNTI
;
A
#
# COMPACT_ATOMS: atom_id res chain seq x y z
N MET A 1 6.10 -21.52 -15.11
CA MET A 1 6.51 -22.16 -13.83
C MET A 1 7.89 -21.71 -13.31
N LYS A 2 8.49 -20.62 -13.80
CA LYS A 2 9.81 -20.10 -13.33
C LYS A 2 9.74 -18.72 -12.62
N HIS A 3 8.60 -18.06 -12.61
CA HIS A 3 8.47 -16.66 -12.14
C HIS A 3 7.95 -16.49 -10.69
N VAL A 4 7.47 -17.57 -10.07
CA VAL A 4 6.88 -17.52 -8.71
C VAL A 4 7.93 -17.44 -7.58
N LEU A 5 9.20 -17.75 -7.85
CA LEU A 5 10.21 -17.89 -6.78
C LEU A 5 10.78 -16.53 -6.27
N THR A 6 10.69 -15.48 -7.07
CA THR A 6 11.41 -14.22 -6.77
C THR A 6 10.60 -13.29 -5.85
N VAL A 7 9.28 -13.26 -5.99
CA VAL A 7 8.40 -12.44 -5.13
C VAL A 7 8.30 -13.01 -3.72
N SER A 8 8.35 -14.34 -3.58
CA SER A 8 8.32 -15.01 -2.27
C SER A 8 9.52 -14.68 -1.37
N LEU A 9 10.67 -14.29 -1.92
CA LEU A 9 11.87 -14.01 -1.11
C LEU A 9 11.84 -12.61 -0.47
N ALA A 10 11.29 -11.62 -1.15
CA ALA A 10 11.22 -10.24 -0.62
C ALA A 10 10.20 -10.10 0.51
N CYS A 11 9.02 -10.74 0.37
CA CYS A 11 8.00 -10.74 1.43
C CYS A 11 8.36 -11.66 2.61
N SER A 12 9.11 -12.75 2.37
CA SER A 12 9.60 -13.60 3.46
C SER A 12 10.62 -12.90 4.36
N GLY A 13 11.40 -11.95 3.81
CA GLY A 13 12.33 -11.13 4.58
C GLY A 13 11.63 -10.18 5.57
N LEU A 14 10.49 -9.61 5.18
CA LEU A 14 9.69 -8.73 6.03
C LEU A 14 9.08 -9.45 7.26
N LEU A 15 8.77 -10.73 7.14
CA LEU A 15 8.18 -11.52 8.22
C LEU A 15 9.22 -12.07 9.20
N LEU A 16 10.45 -12.37 8.75
CA LEU A 16 11.53 -12.85 9.62
C LEU A 16 12.14 -11.74 10.49
N SER A 17 12.10 -10.48 10.02
CA SER A 17 12.53 -9.33 10.84
C SER A 17 11.56 -9.01 11.99
N GLY A 18 10.28 -9.38 11.87
CA GLY A 18 9.29 -9.20 12.93
C GLY A 18 9.59 -9.95 14.23
N ALA A 19 10.35 -11.06 14.18
CA ALA A 19 10.75 -11.81 15.38
C ALA A 19 11.89 -11.14 16.16
N ALA A 20 12.74 -10.35 15.50
CA ALA A 20 13.82 -9.60 16.14
C ALA A 20 13.36 -8.27 16.78
N LEU A 21 12.17 -7.78 16.44
CA LEU A 21 11.59 -6.53 16.96
C LEU A 21 11.02 -6.66 18.39
N ALA A 22 11.01 -7.86 18.98
CA ALA A 22 10.39 -8.14 20.28
C ALA A 22 11.17 -7.58 21.49
N GLU A 23 12.40 -7.11 21.34
CA GLU A 23 13.22 -6.57 22.44
C GLU A 23 13.24 -5.03 22.53
N SER A 24 12.70 -4.31 21.54
CA SER A 24 12.55 -2.85 21.59
C SER A 24 11.49 -2.46 22.63
N LYS A 25 11.77 -1.47 23.46
CA LYS A 25 10.76 -0.82 24.30
C LYS A 25 9.58 -0.45 23.37
N ASN A 26 8.32 -0.67 23.84
CA ASN A 26 7.12 -0.27 23.08
C ASN A 26 7.01 1.27 23.05
N ALA A 27 7.97 1.92 22.43
CA ALA A 27 7.98 3.36 22.23
C ALA A 27 7.09 3.77 21.06
N GLU A 28 6.53 4.96 21.12
CA GLU A 28 5.77 5.54 20.03
C GLU A 28 6.66 5.76 18.82
N GLN A 29 6.27 5.20 17.67
CA GLN A 29 7.03 5.25 16.43
C GLN A 29 6.41 6.24 15.43
N GLU A 30 7.16 6.59 14.40
CA GLU A 30 6.60 7.34 13.28
C GLU A 30 5.61 6.48 12.53
N TRP A 31 4.42 7.03 12.32
CA TRP A 31 3.39 6.36 11.57
C TRP A 31 2.45 7.36 10.91
N GLY A 32 1.75 6.93 9.90
CA GLY A 32 0.69 7.69 9.28
C GLY A 32 -0.15 6.81 8.36
N ILE A 33 -1.38 7.24 8.18
CA ILE A 33 -2.29 6.72 7.16
C ILE A 33 -2.98 7.88 6.49
N ALA A 34 -3.06 7.87 5.16
CA ALA A 34 -3.67 8.96 4.41
C ALA A 34 -4.58 8.44 3.29
N ALA A 35 -5.58 9.25 2.99
CA ALA A 35 -6.49 9.09 1.87
C ALA A 35 -6.21 10.20 0.86
N MET A 36 -5.68 9.85 -0.32
CA MET A 36 -5.30 10.78 -1.35
C MET A 36 -6.16 10.61 -2.59
N TYR A 37 -6.55 11.70 -3.22
CA TYR A 37 -7.12 11.72 -4.55
C TYR A 37 -6.07 12.20 -5.53
N ARG A 38 -5.74 11.35 -6.50
CA ARG A 38 -4.76 11.59 -7.55
C ARG A 38 -5.45 11.93 -8.85
N THR A 39 -4.91 12.90 -9.58
CA THR A 39 -5.25 13.18 -10.96
C THR A 39 -3.96 13.37 -11.75
N ALA A 40 -3.85 12.68 -12.88
CA ALA A 40 -2.71 12.80 -13.78
C ALA A 40 -3.16 12.99 -15.23
N SER A 41 -2.36 13.72 -16.01
CA SER A 41 -2.59 13.85 -17.46
C SER A 41 -2.15 12.57 -18.19
N ILE A 42 -2.91 12.21 -19.20
CA ILE A 42 -2.63 11.08 -20.09
C ILE A 42 -1.84 11.62 -21.30
N PRO A 43 -0.62 11.11 -21.57
CA PRO A 43 0.20 11.64 -22.67
C PRO A 43 -0.18 11.09 -24.04
N PHE A 44 -1.11 10.15 -24.10
CA PHE A 44 -1.47 9.41 -25.33
C PHE A 44 -2.65 10.03 -26.06
N TYR A 45 -2.71 9.83 -27.39
CA TYR A 45 -3.90 10.13 -28.17
C TYR A 45 -5.11 9.38 -27.62
N THR A 46 -6.18 10.10 -27.33
CA THR A 46 -7.43 9.52 -26.83
C THR A 46 -8.55 9.75 -27.82
N ALA A 47 -9.32 8.71 -28.16
CA ALA A 47 -10.45 8.82 -29.06
C ALA A 47 -11.64 9.63 -28.50
N ASN A 48 -11.68 9.80 -27.18
CA ASN A 48 -12.66 10.58 -26.44
C ASN A 48 -11.88 11.59 -25.62
N ASP A 49 -12.32 12.82 -25.48
CA ASP A 49 -11.67 13.94 -24.78
C ASP A 49 -11.18 13.68 -23.32
N ASP A 50 -10.97 12.42 -22.93
CA ASP A 50 -10.44 12.01 -21.62
C ASP A 50 -8.91 12.21 -21.57
N SER A 51 -8.47 13.44 -21.33
CA SER A 51 -7.05 13.81 -21.22
C SER A 51 -6.45 13.55 -19.83
N THR A 52 -7.24 13.04 -18.87
CA THR A 52 -6.80 12.80 -17.48
C THR A 52 -7.34 11.48 -16.93
N VAL A 53 -6.55 10.89 -16.05
CA VAL A 53 -6.96 9.77 -15.20
C VAL A 53 -6.99 10.22 -13.74
N SER A 54 -7.99 9.77 -13.01
CA SER A 54 -8.11 10.08 -11.59
C SER A 54 -8.32 8.80 -10.79
N THR A 55 -7.70 8.73 -9.61
CA THR A 55 -7.76 7.56 -8.75
C THR A 55 -7.70 7.96 -7.27
N PHE A 56 -8.29 7.12 -6.42
CA PHE A 56 -8.11 7.20 -4.97
C PHE A 56 -6.91 6.34 -4.58
N VAL A 57 -6.01 6.89 -3.77
CA VAL A 57 -4.78 6.22 -3.34
C VAL A 57 -4.72 6.23 -1.81
N PRO A 58 -4.92 5.08 -1.15
CA PRO A 58 -4.58 4.96 0.26
C PRO A 58 -3.06 4.94 0.40
N MET A 59 -2.55 5.66 1.38
CA MET A 59 -1.12 5.75 1.65
C MET A 59 -0.85 5.39 3.10
N MET A 60 0.22 4.64 3.34
CA MET A 60 0.73 4.34 4.66
C MET A 60 2.11 4.96 4.85
N PHE A 61 2.41 5.33 6.09
CA PHE A 61 3.70 5.90 6.48
C PHE A 61 4.17 5.20 7.75
N PHE A 62 5.42 4.79 7.73
CA PHE A 62 6.07 4.16 8.86
C PHE A 62 7.58 4.20 8.66
N GLU A 63 8.33 4.47 9.70
CA GLU A 63 9.79 4.33 9.67
C GLU A 63 10.31 3.85 11.03
N ASN A 64 11.22 2.90 10.98
CA ASN A 64 12.02 2.46 12.12
C ASN A 64 13.48 2.21 11.68
N GLU A 65 14.29 1.64 12.56
CA GLU A 65 15.72 1.34 12.29
C GLU A 65 15.97 0.29 11.19
N HIS A 66 14.94 -0.42 10.69
CA HIS A 66 15.10 -1.54 9.75
C HIS A 66 14.41 -1.30 8.42
N LEU A 67 13.26 -0.63 8.43
CA LEU A 67 12.43 -0.46 7.25
C LEU A 67 11.62 0.83 7.31
N TYR A 68 11.15 1.25 6.13
CA TYR A 68 10.22 2.36 5.99
C TYR A 68 9.08 2.05 5.01
N ILE A 69 7.98 2.77 5.17
CA ILE A 69 6.88 2.90 4.21
C ILE A 69 6.62 4.40 4.07
N ASP A 70 6.68 4.91 2.84
CA ASP A 70 6.42 6.32 2.50
C ASP A 70 5.40 6.40 1.36
N GLY A 71 4.13 6.42 1.72
CA GLY A 71 3.02 6.48 0.79
C GLY A 71 2.89 5.22 -0.06
N ILE A 72 3.35 5.29 -1.30
CA ILE A 72 3.32 4.20 -2.29
C ILE A 72 4.68 3.49 -2.45
N GLU A 73 5.66 3.88 -1.66
CA GLU A 73 7.00 3.28 -1.62
C GLU A 73 7.23 2.59 -0.29
N GLY A 74 7.99 1.50 -0.29
CA GLY A 74 8.50 0.86 0.91
C GLY A 74 9.91 0.35 0.69
N GLY A 75 10.68 0.26 1.77
CA GLY A 75 12.05 -0.22 1.69
C GLY A 75 12.57 -0.83 2.98
N VAL A 76 13.63 -1.62 2.84
CA VAL A 76 14.39 -2.20 3.94
C VAL A 76 15.79 -1.60 3.89
N PHE A 77 16.26 -1.08 5.02
CA PHE A 77 17.59 -0.53 5.14
C PHE A 77 18.64 -1.66 5.11
N LEU A 78 19.53 -1.59 4.13
CA LEU A 78 20.68 -2.49 4.02
C LEU A 78 21.90 -1.89 4.72
N TYR A 79 21.97 -0.57 4.75
CA TYR A 79 22.97 0.22 5.45
C TYR A 79 22.33 1.54 5.89
N ASP A 80 22.32 1.80 7.18
CA ASP A 80 21.80 3.04 7.79
C ASP A 80 22.46 3.23 9.16
N GLU A 81 23.71 3.70 9.16
CA GLU A 81 24.41 4.00 10.41
C GLU A 81 24.17 5.45 10.82
N SER A 82 23.90 5.68 12.11
CA SER A 82 23.53 6.98 12.67
C SER A 82 24.56 8.11 12.44
N ASP A 83 25.81 7.75 12.25
CA ASP A 83 26.92 8.70 12.04
C ASP A 83 27.32 8.82 10.54
N SER A 84 26.55 8.22 9.64
CA SER A 84 26.81 8.20 8.20
C SER A 84 25.86 9.12 7.44
N ASP A 85 26.39 9.91 6.52
CA ASP A 85 25.58 10.65 5.53
C ASP A 85 24.99 9.71 4.44
N TRP A 86 25.41 8.45 4.41
CA TRP A 86 24.99 7.47 3.42
C TRP A 86 23.96 6.50 3.99
N ARG A 87 22.95 6.22 3.17
CA ARG A 87 21.96 5.17 3.40
C ARG A 87 21.80 4.31 2.16
N ALA A 88 21.69 3.00 2.31
CA ALA A 88 21.38 2.09 1.21
C ALA A 88 20.16 1.25 1.56
N SER A 89 19.25 1.08 0.60
CA SER A 89 17.99 0.38 0.80
C SER A 89 17.66 -0.55 -0.37
N ALA A 90 17.04 -1.68 -0.08
CA ALA A 90 16.24 -2.39 -1.07
C ALA A 90 14.84 -1.77 -1.06
N ILE A 91 14.31 -1.40 -2.22
CA ILE A 91 13.06 -0.66 -2.34
C ILE A 91 12.06 -1.34 -3.25
N MET A 92 10.79 -1.09 -2.99
CA MET A 92 9.66 -1.39 -3.87
C MET A 92 8.79 -0.15 -3.98
N ARG A 93 8.21 0.10 -5.17
CA ARG A 93 7.37 1.26 -5.41
C ARG A 93 6.24 0.93 -6.36
N LEU A 94 5.02 1.34 -6.02
CA LEU A 94 3.91 1.34 -6.95
C LEU A 94 4.14 2.44 -7.99
N ARG A 95 4.10 2.07 -9.27
CA ARG A 95 4.20 2.97 -10.41
C ARG A 95 2.88 3.03 -11.15
N PHE A 96 2.31 4.23 -11.25
CA PHE A 96 1.09 4.46 -12.01
C PHE A 96 1.34 4.41 -13.52
N VAL A 97 0.43 3.74 -14.22
CA VAL A 97 0.41 3.69 -15.68
C VAL A 97 -0.79 4.49 -16.16
N ASP A 98 -0.54 5.75 -16.56
CA ASP A 98 -1.58 6.72 -16.90
C ASP A 98 -2.07 6.52 -18.34
N ILE A 99 -3.01 5.61 -18.52
CA ILE A 99 -3.66 5.25 -19.78
C ILE A 99 -5.15 5.55 -19.75
N PRO A 100 -5.80 5.75 -20.93
CA PRO A 100 -7.23 5.98 -20.98
C PRO A 100 -8.04 4.86 -20.33
N LYS A 101 -9.07 5.21 -19.56
CA LYS A 101 -9.94 4.25 -18.87
C LYS A 101 -10.51 3.17 -19.78
N SER A 102 -10.79 3.51 -21.06
CA SER A 102 -11.34 2.58 -22.03
C SER A 102 -10.43 1.41 -22.40
N ILE A 103 -9.13 1.55 -22.18
CA ILE A 103 -8.12 0.54 -22.52
C ILE A 103 -7.42 -0.04 -21.29
N GLN A 104 -7.69 0.45 -20.06
CA GLN A 104 -7.07 -0.03 -18.84
C GLN A 104 -7.24 -1.54 -18.59
N ASN A 105 -8.37 -2.13 -19.01
CA ASN A 105 -8.58 -3.58 -18.87
C ASN A 105 -7.89 -4.41 -19.97
N ALA A 106 -7.45 -3.77 -21.07
CA ALA A 106 -6.72 -4.44 -22.14
C ALA A 106 -5.19 -4.39 -21.95
N PHE A 107 -4.72 -3.41 -21.20
CA PHE A 107 -3.33 -3.27 -20.80
C PHE A 107 -3.29 -3.45 -19.28
N GLU A 108 -2.37 -4.24 -18.80
CA GLU A 108 -2.19 -4.41 -17.37
C GLU A 108 -2.02 -3.05 -16.68
N GLY A 109 -2.66 -2.90 -15.52
CA GLY A 109 -2.72 -1.63 -14.77
C GLY A 109 -1.39 -1.20 -14.19
N ASP A 110 -1.44 -0.50 -13.06
CA ASP A 110 -0.27 -0.02 -12.35
C ASP A 110 0.66 -1.18 -11.94
N ARG A 111 1.96 -0.91 -11.91
CA ARG A 111 3.03 -1.89 -11.71
C ARG A 111 3.71 -1.67 -10.37
N VAL A 112 4.29 -2.73 -9.83
CA VAL A 112 5.20 -2.64 -8.70
C VAL A 112 6.62 -2.83 -9.21
N ASP A 113 7.44 -1.80 -9.06
CA ASP A 113 8.85 -1.83 -9.39
C ASP A 113 9.66 -2.20 -8.15
N PHE A 114 10.75 -2.97 -8.33
CA PHE A 114 11.67 -3.39 -7.28
C PHE A 114 13.07 -2.95 -7.62
N GLY A 115 13.86 -2.64 -6.61
CA GLY A 115 15.22 -2.21 -6.88
C GLY A 115 16.05 -1.90 -5.65
N GLY A 116 17.12 -1.15 -5.88
CA GLY A 116 17.99 -0.63 -4.85
C GLY A 116 18.15 0.87 -4.94
N GLN A 117 18.29 1.50 -3.79
CA GLN A 117 18.51 2.94 -3.63
C GLN A 117 19.77 3.18 -2.81
N ILE A 118 20.55 4.18 -3.22
CA ILE A 118 21.59 4.80 -2.40
C ILE A 118 21.20 6.26 -2.22
N ARG A 119 21.18 6.72 -0.96
CA ARG A 119 20.91 8.10 -0.57
C ARG A 119 22.18 8.69 0.07
N TYR A 120 22.44 9.95 -0.23
CA TYR A 120 23.45 10.76 0.42
C TYR A 120 22.84 12.06 0.93
N ASN A 121 22.98 12.34 2.21
CA ASN A 121 22.53 13.56 2.84
C ASN A 121 23.66 14.60 2.81
N PHE A 122 23.45 15.73 2.13
CA PHE A 122 24.46 16.82 2.08
C PHE A 122 24.50 17.60 3.37
N ASP A 123 23.31 17.78 3.97
CA ASP A 123 23.05 18.44 5.24
C ASP A 123 21.69 17.98 5.80
N GLU A 124 21.19 18.64 6.82
CA GLU A 124 19.91 18.33 7.48
C GLU A 124 18.68 18.45 6.55
N ASN A 125 18.80 19.25 5.47
CA ASN A 125 17.67 19.50 4.57
C ASN A 125 17.83 18.81 3.22
N TRP A 126 19.04 18.76 2.64
CA TRP A 126 19.27 18.36 1.27
C TRP A 126 19.80 16.94 1.15
N ARG A 127 19.23 16.20 0.20
CA ARG A 127 19.69 14.84 -0.14
C ARG A 127 19.73 14.59 -1.63
N ALA A 128 20.62 13.69 -2.05
CA ALA A 128 20.64 13.07 -3.36
C ALA A 128 20.34 11.58 -3.24
N GLU A 129 19.64 11.05 -4.21
CA GLU A 129 19.27 9.63 -4.28
C GLU A 129 19.56 9.09 -5.68
N PHE A 130 20.12 7.91 -5.74
CA PHE A 130 20.29 7.14 -6.96
C PHE A 130 19.60 5.79 -6.81
N GLU A 131 18.75 5.45 -7.78
CA GLU A 131 17.95 4.24 -7.78
C GLU A 131 18.13 3.47 -9.09
N VAL A 132 18.15 2.15 -8.98
CA VAL A 132 18.04 1.24 -10.12
C VAL A 132 16.86 0.33 -9.83
N MET A 133 15.88 0.32 -10.70
CA MET A 133 14.63 -0.40 -10.51
C MET A 133 14.25 -1.18 -11.77
N ALA A 134 13.44 -2.20 -11.58
CA ALA A 134 12.83 -2.98 -12.64
C ALA A 134 11.42 -3.41 -12.22
N ASP A 135 10.54 -3.59 -13.20
CA ASP A 135 9.26 -4.23 -13.00
C ASP A 135 9.35 -5.77 -13.03
N ASP A 136 8.24 -6.46 -12.97
CA ASP A 136 8.13 -7.92 -13.00
C ASP A 136 8.54 -8.55 -14.35
N GLU A 137 8.59 -7.77 -15.43
CA GLU A 137 9.11 -8.17 -16.74
C GLU A 137 10.61 -7.85 -16.93
N PHE A 138 11.28 -7.38 -15.88
CA PHE A 138 12.69 -6.95 -15.89
C PHE A 138 12.97 -5.80 -16.86
N GLN A 139 12.02 -4.86 -17.01
CA GLN A 139 12.21 -3.62 -17.75
C GLN A 139 12.84 -2.58 -16.83
N PHE A 140 14.03 -2.09 -17.18
CA PHE A 140 14.84 -1.29 -16.27
C PHE A 140 14.66 0.21 -16.45
N HIS A 141 14.66 0.90 -15.31
CA HIS A 141 14.85 2.34 -15.25
C HIS A 141 15.73 2.71 -14.05
N SER A 142 16.34 3.88 -14.12
CA SER A 142 17.11 4.44 -13.01
C SER A 142 16.72 5.90 -12.78
N ASN A 143 16.68 6.31 -11.52
CA ASN A 143 16.38 7.68 -11.13
C ASN A 143 17.60 8.29 -10.43
N TYR A 144 17.89 9.54 -10.76
CA TYR A 144 18.73 10.41 -9.96
C TYR A 144 17.89 11.56 -9.48
N ARG A 145 17.68 11.65 -8.17
CA ARG A 145 16.81 12.64 -7.53
C ARG A 145 17.61 13.51 -6.57
N ILE A 146 17.36 14.81 -6.61
CA ILE A 146 17.76 15.77 -5.56
C ILE A 146 16.48 16.27 -4.92
N ALA A 147 16.42 16.22 -3.60
CA ALA A 147 15.28 16.70 -2.82
C ALA A 147 15.74 17.48 -1.60
N ALA A 148 14.85 18.32 -1.09
CA ALA A 148 15.08 19.03 0.15
C ALA A 148 13.85 18.96 1.05
N ASN A 149 14.05 18.93 2.37
CA ASN A 149 12.98 19.01 3.36
C ASN A 149 13.04 20.35 4.08
N TYR A 150 11.91 21.07 4.10
CA TYR A 150 11.78 22.33 4.81
C TYR A 150 10.59 22.28 5.76
N GLU A 151 10.85 22.59 7.03
CA GLU A 151 9.80 22.73 8.04
C GLU A 151 9.69 24.17 8.48
N PHE A 152 8.48 24.76 8.44
CA PHE A 152 8.20 26.08 8.95
C PHE A 152 6.77 26.21 9.48
N GLY A 153 6.66 26.38 10.78
CA GLY A 153 5.37 26.40 11.48
C GLY A 153 4.66 25.05 11.34
N ASP A 154 3.47 25.06 10.74
CA ASP A 154 2.67 23.86 10.51
C ASP A 154 2.89 23.24 9.13
N TRP A 155 3.78 23.78 8.32
CA TRP A 155 4.11 23.31 6.99
C TRP A 155 5.38 22.47 6.97
N GLU A 156 5.30 21.40 6.20
CA GLU A 156 6.45 20.60 5.75
C GLU A 156 6.41 20.55 4.22
N LEU A 157 7.52 20.93 3.58
CA LEU A 157 7.62 20.96 2.12
C LEU A 157 8.83 20.17 1.65
N GLU A 158 8.62 19.36 0.62
CA GLU A 158 9.65 18.59 -0.05
C GLU A 158 9.67 18.89 -1.56
N PRO A 159 10.38 19.92 -2.02
CA PRO A 159 10.68 20.08 -3.42
C PRO A 159 11.69 19.05 -3.89
N SER A 160 11.52 18.57 -5.15
CA SER A 160 12.40 17.58 -5.74
C SER A 160 12.59 17.80 -7.24
N PHE A 161 13.77 17.40 -7.73
CA PHE A 161 14.08 17.31 -9.15
C PHE A 161 14.63 15.91 -9.43
N THR A 162 14.05 15.22 -10.42
CA THR A 162 14.44 13.85 -10.79
C THR A 162 14.78 13.77 -12.27
N ILE A 163 15.90 13.14 -12.58
CA ILE A 163 16.24 12.67 -13.92
C ILE A 163 16.03 11.16 -13.94
N ARG A 164 15.21 10.66 -14.88
CA ARG A 164 14.93 9.24 -15.05
C ARG A 164 15.48 8.75 -16.38
N TYR A 165 16.40 7.81 -16.34
CA TYR A 165 16.80 7.01 -17.49
C TYR A 165 15.86 5.81 -17.61
N LYS A 166 15.36 5.55 -18.83
CA LYS A 166 14.54 4.39 -19.19
C LYS A 166 15.26 3.62 -20.28
N ASP A 167 15.39 2.30 -20.13
CA ASP A 167 15.94 1.49 -21.22
C ASP A 167 14.94 1.39 -22.40
N ALA A 168 15.37 0.80 -23.51
CA ALA A 168 14.56 0.71 -24.71
C ALA A 168 13.35 -0.22 -24.55
N ASP A 169 13.47 -1.27 -23.72
CA ASP A 169 12.38 -2.21 -23.47
C ASP A 169 11.31 -1.56 -22.59
N PHE A 170 11.71 -0.85 -21.53
CA PHE A 170 10.79 -0.05 -20.70
C PHE A 170 10.07 0.99 -21.56
N ASN A 171 10.81 1.79 -22.32
CA ASN A 171 10.23 2.83 -23.16
C ASN A 171 9.24 2.27 -24.19
N SER A 172 9.61 1.16 -24.86
CA SER A 172 8.75 0.51 -25.84
C SER A 172 7.48 -0.08 -25.21
N SER A 173 7.55 -0.62 -23.99
CA SER A 173 6.37 -1.17 -23.32
C SER A 173 5.39 -0.09 -22.89
N TYR A 174 5.87 1.00 -22.28
CA TYR A 174 5.00 1.99 -21.63
C TYR A 174 4.68 3.21 -22.48
N TYR A 175 5.47 3.53 -23.53
CA TYR A 175 5.26 4.71 -24.35
C TYR A 175 5.01 4.42 -25.82
N SER A 176 5.15 3.17 -26.28
CA SER A 176 4.69 2.76 -27.61
C SER A 176 3.71 1.59 -27.58
N PHE A 177 3.49 0.96 -26.40
CA PHE A 177 2.68 -0.26 -26.25
C PHE A 177 3.08 -1.32 -27.28
N LYS A 178 4.39 -1.69 -27.28
CA LYS A 178 5.04 -2.52 -28.31
C LYS A 178 4.27 -3.78 -28.67
N ASP A 179 3.59 -4.41 -27.69
CA ASP A 179 2.84 -5.66 -27.88
C ASP A 179 1.54 -5.44 -28.66
N ALA A 180 0.96 -4.24 -28.63
CA ALA A 180 -0.23 -3.88 -29.36
C ALA A 180 0.09 -3.19 -30.70
N THR A 181 1.10 -2.32 -30.74
CA THR A 181 1.44 -1.50 -31.92
C THR A 181 2.50 -2.13 -32.81
N GLY A 182 3.37 -3.00 -32.24
CA GLY A 182 4.58 -3.49 -32.87
C GLY A 182 5.71 -2.46 -32.94
N GLU A 183 5.50 -1.23 -32.43
CA GLU A 183 6.50 -0.16 -32.45
C GLU A 183 7.53 -0.36 -31.33
N LYS A 184 8.81 -0.26 -31.70
CA LYS A 184 9.94 -0.25 -30.75
C LYS A 184 10.63 1.08 -30.81
N ILE A 185 10.81 1.70 -29.64
CA ILE A 185 11.49 2.99 -29.48
C ILE A 185 12.76 2.83 -28.66
N GLY A 186 13.66 3.80 -28.75
CA GLY A 186 14.94 3.77 -28.08
C GLY A 186 14.86 4.07 -26.57
N ALA A 187 16.00 3.94 -25.90
CA ALA A 187 16.15 4.39 -24.54
C ALA A 187 16.05 5.92 -24.45
N GLY A 188 15.59 6.44 -23.31
CA GLY A 188 15.38 7.87 -23.15
C GLY A 188 15.63 8.38 -21.72
N ILE A 189 15.61 9.71 -21.60
CA ILE A 189 15.81 10.41 -20.32
C ILE A 189 14.70 11.44 -20.11
N ASP A 190 13.86 11.19 -19.10
CA ASP A 190 12.86 12.13 -18.61
C ASP A 190 13.44 13.07 -17.56
N ALA A 191 12.77 14.23 -17.41
CA ALA A 191 13.03 15.15 -16.32
C ALA A 191 11.71 15.46 -15.59
N ASN A 192 11.71 15.32 -14.27
CA ASN A 192 10.55 15.60 -13.42
C ASN A 192 10.89 16.67 -12.40
N LEU A 193 9.97 17.59 -12.19
CA LEU A 193 10.00 18.59 -11.11
C LEU A 193 8.75 18.39 -10.26
N GLY A 194 8.94 18.21 -8.96
CA GLY A 194 7.85 17.95 -8.03
C GLY A 194 7.97 18.70 -6.72
N ILE A 195 6.87 18.78 -6.00
CA ILE A 195 6.80 19.24 -4.63
C ILE A 195 5.75 18.47 -3.87
N LYS A 196 6.12 17.92 -2.70
CA LYS A 196 5.19 17.40 -1.71
C LYS A 196 4.99 18.45 -0.62
N ALA A 197 3.79 18.54 -0.06
CA ALA A 197 3.44 19.43 1.03
C ALA A 197 2.60 18.69 2.06
N ARG A 198 2.89 18.90 3.34
CA ARG A 198 2.10 18.43 4.46
C ARG A 198 1.81 19.60 5.40
N TYR A 199 0.55 19.79 5.78
CA TYR A 199 0.11 20.86 6.67
C TYR A 199 -0.57 20.27 7.89
N HIS A 200 -0.02 20.52 9.08
CA HIS A 200 -0.63 20.15 10.35
C HIS A 200 -1.84 21.01 10.64
N VAL A 201 -3.02 20.39 10.76
CA VAL A 201 -4.28 21.09 11.03
C VAL A 201 -4.54 21.18 12.53
N ILE A 202 -4.61 20.05 13.19
CA ILE A 202 -4.85 19.92 14.63
C ILE A 202 -4.61 18.47 15.08
N SER A 203 -3.92 18.30 16.23
CA SER A 203 -3.66 16.98 16.82
C SER A 203 -3.01 16.03 15.79
N ASN A 204 -3.70 14.96 15.42
CA ASN A 204 -3.21 13.95 14.47
C ASN A 204 -3.61 14.21 13.01
N LEU A 205 -4.38 15.28 12.73
CA LEU A 205 -4.91 15.54 11.39
C LEU A 205 -3.97 16.44 10.58
N TYR A 206 -3.67 15.98 9.36
CA TYR A 206 -2.87 16.71 8.38
C TYR A 206 -3.58 16.76 7.03
N LEU A 207 -3.39 17.85 6.31
CA LEU A 207 -3.67 17.92 4.88
C LEU A 207 -2.40 17.60 4.10
N LEU A 208 -2.56 16.89 2.99
CA LEU A 208 -1.47 16.50 2.11
C LEU A 208 -1.74 17.00 0.70
N GLY A 209 -0.68 17.41 0.03
CA GLY A 209 -0.70 17.78 -1.37
C GLY A 209 0.61 17.40 -2.03
N GLU A 210 0.53 16.93 -3.27
CA GLU A 210 1.70 16.70 -4.10
C GLU A 210 1.38 17.15 -5.52
N THR A 211 2.34 17.74 -6.19
CA THR A 211 2.23 18.06 -7.61
C THR A 211 3.57 17.85 -8.30
N SER A 212 3.51 17.35 -9.51
CA SER A 212 4.71 17.19 -10.33
C SER A 212 4.42 17.39 -11.82
N VAL A 213 5.49 17.71 -12.55
CA VAL A 213 5.48 17.78 -14.02
C VAL A 213 6.67 17.01 -14.55
N THR A 214 6.39 16.05 -15.43
CA THR A 214 7.39 15.25 -16.14
C THR A 214 7.47 15.70 -17.59
N ARG A 215 8.69 16.02 -18.06
CA ARG A 215 8.99 16.18 -19.47
C ARG A 215 9.51 14.87 -20.01
N LEU A 216 8.77 14.26 -20.92
CA LEU A 216 9.13 13.01 -21.59
C LEU A 216 10.35 13.18 -22.50
N ASP A 217 11.14 12.13 -22.61
CA ASP A 217 12.24 12.02 -23.55
C ASP A 217 11.78 12.13 -25.02
N SER A 218 12.72 12.24 -25.94
CA SER A 218 12.39 12.40 -27.36
C SER A 218 11.90 11.12 -28.01
N GLU A 219 12.36 9.95 -27.59
CA GLU A 219 11.94 8.67 -28.15
C GLU A 219 10.48 8.38 -27.76
N ALA A 220 10.14 8.55 -26.47
CA ALA A 220 8.77 8.43 -26.01
C ALA A 220 7.83 9.44 -26.70
N TYR A 221 8.23 10.72 -26.76
CA TYR A 221 7.41 11.77 -27.37
C TYR A 221 7.16 11.59 -28.87
N HIS A 222 8.10 10.99 -29.62
CA HIS A 222 7.94 10.74 -31.05
C HIS A 222 7.27 9.40 -31.38
N SER A 223 6.87 8.62 -30.37
CA SER A 223 6.04 7.43 -30.57
C SER A 223 4.72 7.80 -31.23
N GLN A 224 4.20 6.90 -32.08
CA GLN A 224 2.96 7.11 -32.85
C GLN A 224 1.72 7.35 -31.98
N ILE A 225 1.76 6.94 -30.72
CA ILE A 225 0.61 7.00 -29.80
C ILE A 225 0.70 8.14 -28.78
N VAL A 226 1.85 8.83 -28.68
CA VAL A 226 2.05 9.92 -27.71
C VAL A 226 1.71 11.26 -28.34
N GLU A 227 0.83 12.01 -27.69
CA GLU A 227 0.39 13.34 -28.11
C GLU A 227 1.14 14.44 -27.35
N ASP A 228 1.22 14.31 -26.02
CA ASP A 228 1.77 15.32 -25.16
C ASP A 228 3.17 14.97 -24.66
N ARG A 229 4.06 15.98 -24.67
CA ARG A 229 5.43 15.86 -24.14
C ARG A 229 5.51 16.03 -22.63
N TYR A 230 4.50 16.63 -22.02
CA TYR A 230 4.47 16.96 -20.60
C TYR A 230 3.34 16.20 -19.93
N GLN A 231 3.66 15.53 -18.84
CA GLN A 231 2.70 14.90 -17.96
C GLN A 231 2.64 15.66 -16.63
N GLY A 232 1.44 16.09 -16.25
CA GLY A 232 1.17 16.70 -14.95
C GLY A 232 0.50 15.69 -14.02
N GLU A 233 0.82 15.78 -12.73
CA GLU A 233 0.25 14.96 -11.69
C GLU A 233 -0.03 15.80 -10.45
N VAL A 234 -1.17 15.56 -9.81
CA VAL A 234 -1.58 16.22 -8.58
C VAL A 234 -2.21 15.20 -7.64
N PHE A 235 -1.77 15.20 -6.40
CA PHE A 235 -2.44 14.52 -5.29
C PHE A 235 -2.95 15.56 -4.29
N VAL A 236 -4.14 15.33 -3.77
CA VAL A 236 -4.69 16.09 -2.66
C VAL A 236 -5.40 15.15 -1.69
N GLY A 237 -5.26 15.38 -0.41
CA GLY A 237 -5.89 14.51 0.56
C GLY A 237 -5.67 14.94 2.00
N PHE A 238 -5.97 14.03 2.89
CA PHE A 238 -5.74 14.18 4.32
C PHE A 238 -5.22 12.89 4.91
N GLY A 239 -4.59 12.99 6.07
CA GLY A 239 -4.07 11.82 6.77
C GLY A 239 -4.01 12.04 8.27
N PHE A 240 -3.79 10.94 8.98
CA PHE A 240 -3.57 10.91 10.41
C PHE A 240 -2.13 10.44 10.67
N PHE A 241 -1.42 11.24 11.47
CA PHE A 241 -0.02 11.01 11.81
C PHE A 241 0.19 11.20 13.32
N ASN A 242 1.42 11.05 13.79
CA ASN A 242 1.77 11.43 15.15
C ASN A 242 1.34 12.87 15.43
N ASP A 243 0.84 13.14 16.64
CA ASP A 243 0.46 14.49 17.07
C ASP A 243 1.71 15.37 17.21
N LYS A 244 1.87 16.37 16.35
CA LYS A 244 3.01 17.31 16.37
C LYS A 244 3.09 18.11 17.68
N GLY A 245 1.96 18.29 18.35
CA GLY A 245 1.88 19.03 19.63
C GLY A 245 2.27 18.22 20.85
N LYS A 246 2.60 16.93 20.71
CA LYS A 246 2.91 16.03 21.82
C LYS A 246 4.29 15.39 21.67
N GLU A 247 4.97 15.25 22.79
CA GLU A 247 6.17 14.41 22.86
C GLU A 247 5.80 12.94 22.67
N ARG A 248 6.62 12.18 21.93
CA ARG A 248 6.44 10.75 21.73
C ARG A 248 6.60 10.00 23.04
N LYS A 249 5.71 9.05 23.29
CA LYS A 249 5.75 8.22 24.49
C LYS A 249 6.90 7.23 24.41
N SER A 250 7.63 7.08 25.50
CA SER A 250 8.71 6.09 25.61
C SER A 250 8.21 4.68 25.99
N ASP A 251 6.96 4.55 26.46
CA ASP A 251 6.33 3.27 26.81
C ASP A 251 4.83 3.35 26.51
N LEU A 252 4.38 2.52 25.54
CA LEU A 252 2.98 2.44 25.13
C LEU A 252 2.23 1.45 26.02
N ARG A 253 0.94 1.73 26.24
CA ARG A 253 0.01 0.83 26.92
C ARG A 253 -0.21 -0.46 26.14
N ASN A 254 -0.32 -0.37 24.80
CA ASN A 254 -0.53 -1.48 23.92
C ASN A 254 0.74 -2.32 23.72
N ARG A 255 0.58 -3.62 23.51
CA ARG A 255 1.66 -4.59 23.35
C ARG A 255 1.58 -5.26 21.98
N PRO A 256 2.71 -5.74 21.41
CA PRO A 256 2.65 -6.57 20.22
C PRO A 256 1.71 -7.76 20.41
N TYR A 257 1.06 -8.18 19.33
CA TYR A 257 0.19 -9.34 19.36
C TYR A 257 0.37 -10.23 18.13
N LEU A 258 -0.05 -11.49 18.27
CA LEU A 258 -0.26 -12.41 17.17
C LEU A 258 -1.76 -12.69 17.06
N ARG A 259 -2.30 -12.61 15.85
CA ARG A 259 -3.68 -12.99 15.53
C ARG A 259 -3.66 -14.14 14.54
N VAL A 260 -4.37 -15.21 14.88
CA VAL A 260 -4.65 -16.32 13.98
C VAL A 260 -6.16 -16.36 13.79
N ALA A 261 -6.61 -16.42 12.55
CA ALA A 261 -8.04 -16.55 12.27
C ALA A 261 -8.26 -17.55 11.14
N HIS A 262 -9.37 -18.28 11.24
CA HIS A 262 -9.83 -19.18 10.21
C HIS A 262 -11.23 -18.75 9.75
N GLY A 263 -11.50 -18.81 8.44
CA GLY A 263 -12.75 -18.28 7.92
C GLY A 263 -13.23 -18.86 6.62
N TRP A 264 -14.43 -18.45 6.25
CA TRP A 264 -15.18 -18.92 5.09
C TRP A 264 -15.56 -17.74 4.20
N ALA A 265 -15.41 -17.96 2.90
CA ALA A 265 -15.86 -17.02 1.88
C ALA A 265 -17.37 -16.79 1.95
N THR A 266 -17.81 -15.62 1.52
CA THR A 266 -19.21 -15.27 1.34
C THR A 266 -19.42 -14.43 0.09
N PRO A 267 -20.44 -14.72 -0.75
CA PRO A 267 -20.78 -13.89 -1.90
C PRO A 267 -21.50 -12.59 -1.50
N SER A 268 -21.90 -12.47 -0.22
CA SER A 268 -22.63 -11.30 0.27
C SER A 268 -21.74 -10.05 0.29
N ASN A 269 -22.30 -8.91 -0.08
CA ASN A 269 -21.64 -7.62 0.08
C ASN A 269 -21.50 -7.22 1.56
N MET A 270 -20.59 -6.30 1.87
CA MET A 270 -20.34 -5.84 3.25
C MET A 270 -21.61 -5.34 3.96
N GLY A 271 -22.51 -4.66 3.23
CA GLY A 271 -23.74 -4.13 3.82
C GLY A 271 -24.68 -5.21 4.34
N ASP A 272 -24.75 -6.36 3.66
CA ASP A 272 -25.55 -7.50 4.10
C ASP A 272 -24.85 -8.26 5.24
N ILE A 273 -23.53 -8.36 5.22
CA ILE A 273 -22.74 -8.96 6.31
C ILE A 273 -22.95 -8.17 7.61
N PHE A 274 -22.89 -6.84 7.57
CA PHE A 274 -23.13 -6.00 8.75
C PHE A 274 -24.58 -6.06 9.27
N LYS A 275 -25.54 -6.43 8.42
CA LYS A 275 -26.93 -6.72 8.83
C LYS A 275 -27.13 -8.15 9.32
N LEU A 276 -26.05 -8.93 9.45
CA LEU A 276 -26.07 -10.35 9.82
C LEU A 276 -26.87 -11.23 8.83
N ASN A 277 -26.86 -10.86 7.56
CA ASN A 277 -27.51 -11.56 6.46
C ASN A 277 -26.49 -12.08 5.44
N ALA A 278 -25.40 -12.67 5.95
CA ALA A 278 -24.38 -13.24 5.11
C ALA A 278 -24.78 -14.62 4.58
N GLU A 279 -24.66 -14.83 3.27
CA GLU A 279 -24.86 -16.12 2.63
C GLU A 279 -23.58 -16.96 2.74
N LYS A 280 -23.73 -18.27 2.83
CA LYS A 280 -22.61 -19.18 2.81
C LYS A 280 -22.13 -19.39 1.37
N ASP A 281 -20.80 -19.40 1.17
CA ASP A 281 -20.22 -19.80 -0.12
C ASP A 281 -20.57 -21.27 -0.44
N GLU A 282 -21.02 -21.50 -1.67
CA GLU A 282 -21.51 -22.80 -2.15
C GLU A 282 -20.38 -23.86 -2.16
N TYR A 283 -19.16 -23.45 -2.46
CA TYR A 283 -18.00 -24.35 -2.60
C TYR A 283 -17.16 -24.48 -1.32
N ASN A 284 -17.63 -23.85 -0.23
CA ASN A 284 -16.95 -23.88 1.07
C ASN A 284 -15.48 -23.43 1.00
N ASN A 285 -15.21 -22.39 0.21
CA ASN A 285 -13.88 -21.79 0.12
C ASN A 285 -13.46 -21.22 1.48
N GLN A 286 -12.25 -21.54 1.91
CA GLN A 286 -11.77 -21.23 3.26
C GLN A 286 -10.41 -20.53 3.21
N MET A 287 -10.10 -19.81 4.28
CA MET A 287 -8.78 -19.21 4.48
C MET A 287 -8.32 -19.35 5.94
N THR A 288 -7.00 -19.27 6.14
CA THR A 288 -6.39 -19.12 7.46
C THR A 288 -5.40 -17.98 7.40
N SER A 289 -5.52 -17.02 8.31
CA SER A 289 -4.66 -15.85 8.38
C SER A 289 -3.80 -15.82 9.63
N PHE A 290 -2.59 -15.22 9.48
CA PHE A 290 -1.64 -14.95 10.54
C PHE A 290 -1.22 -13.49 10.43
N PHE A 291 -1.50 -12.70 11.46
CA PHE A 291 -1.12 -11.29 11.54
C PHE A 291 -0.25 -11.04 12.77
N TYR A 292 0.80 -10.24 12.59
CA TYR A 292 1.57 -9.68 13.68
C TYR A 292 1.17 -8.21 13.85
N GLY A 293 0.79 -7.79 15.05
CA GLY A 293 0.50 -6.41 15.39
C GLY A 293 1.69 -5.75 16.07
N HIS A 294 2.31 -4.79 15.40
CA HIS A 294 3.38 -3.96 15.94
C HIS A 294 2.81 -2.64 16.44
N PRO A 295 2.93 -2.28 17.74
CA PRO A 295 2.32 -1.08 18.30
C PRO A 295 3.00 0.19 17.76
N LEU A 296 2.20 1.16 17.34
CA LEU A 296 2.65 2.46 16.82
C LEU A 296 2.37 3.60 17.81
N THR A 297 1.13 3.69 18.27
CA THR A 297 0.66 4.64 19.29
C THR A 297 -0.54 4.08 20.03
N ASP A 298 -0.86 4.60 21.21
CA ASP A 298 -2.03 4.20 22.01
C ASP A 298 -3.07 5.31 22.14
N GLU A 299 -2.96 6.34 21.28
CA GLU A 299 -3.85 7.49 21.30
C GLU A 299 -4.04 8.07 19.89
N LEU A 300 -5.26 8.50 19.58
CA LEU A 300 -5.58 9.29 18.39
C LEU A 300 -6.62 10.35 18.79
N PHE A 301 -6.38 11.64 18.53
CA PHE A 301 -7.22 12.77 18.94
C PHE A 301 -7.57 12.81 20.43
N GLY A 302 -6.67 12.36 21.30
CA GLY A 302 -6.92 12.24 22.73
C GLY A 302 -7.83 11.06 23.12
N LEU A 303 -8.26 10.24 22.16
CA LEU A 303 -9.01 9.03 22.41
C LEU A 303 -8.05 7.84 22.62
N PRO A 304 -8.39 6.88 23.51
CA PRO A 304 -7.56 5.72 23.77
C PRO A 304 -7.69 4.67 22.65
N LEU A 305 -7.15 4.99 21.48
CA LEU A 305 -7.10 4.13 20.31
C LEU A 305 -5.73 3.47 20.21
N ASP A 306 -5.71 2.14 20.24
CA ASP A 306 -4.49 1.37 20.07
C ASP A 306 -4.24 1.17 18.56
N ILE A 307 -3.18 1.79 18.02
CA ILE A 307 -2.83 1.74 16.60
C ILE A 307 -1.66 0.79 16.39
N TYR A 308 -1.77 -0.04 15.36
CA TYR A 308 -0.79 -1.06 15.03
C TYR A 308 -0.47 -1.07 13.54
N LEU A 309 0.79 -1.30 13.20
CA LEU A 309 1.17 -1.84 11.90
C LEU A 309 0.95 -3.36 11.92
N THR A 310 0.22 -3.90 10.93
CA THR A 310 -0.19 -5.31 10.91
C THR A 310 0.22 -6.00 9.61
N PRO A 311 1.50 -6.42 9.46
CA PRO A 311 1.85 -7.36 8.41
C PRO A 311 1.19 -8.72 8.65
N GLY A 312 0.78 -9.38 7.57
CA GLY A 312 0.09 -10.66 7.65
C GLY A 312 0.28 -11.57 6.44
N LEU A 313 0.08 -12.85 6.69
CA LEU A 313 0.01 -13.90 5.69
C LEU A 313 -1.35 -14.58 5.76
N VAL A 314 -1.97 -14.79 4.60
CA VAL A 314 -3.22 -15.49 4.48
C VAL A 314 -3.05 -16.65 3.52
N HIS A 315 -3.41 -17.84 3.96
CA HIS A 315 -3.46 -19.02 3.13
C HIS A 315 -4.92 -19.32 2.76
N HIS A 316 -5.23 -19.22 1.48
CA HIS A 316 -6.51 -19.65 0.90
C HIS A 316 -6.40 -21.12 0.54
N TRP A 317 -7.28 -21.93 1.11
CA TRP A 317 -7.25 -23.39 0.91
C TRP A 317 -7.80 -23.76 -0.47
N SER A 318 -7.27 -24.83 -1.01
CA SER A 318 -7.82 -25.43 -2.23
C SER A 318 -9.24 -25.98 -1.98
N SER A 319 -10.07 -25.89 -3.00
CA SER A 319 -11.43 -26.48 -3.04
C SER A 319 -11.67 -27.14 -4.40
N ASP A 320 -12.90 -27.54 -4.66
CA ASP A 320 -13.27 -28.10 -5.97
C ASP A 320 -13.17 -27.07 -7.12
N VAL A 321 -13.15 -25.76 -6.80
CA VAL A 321 -13.19 -24.66 -7.78
C VAL A 321 -11.96 -23.77 -7.76
N GLN A 322 -11.06 -23.90 -6.78
CA GLN A 322 -9.83 -23.10 -6.71
C GLN A 322 -8.62 -23.94 -6.24
N SER A 323 -7.44 -23.61 -6.72
CA SER A 323 -6.18 -24.03 -6.14
C SER A 323 -5.86 -23.22 -4.89
N SER A 324 -4.96 -23.72 -4.03
CA SER A 324 -4.47 -22.93 -2.90
C SER A 324 -3.72 -21.69 -3.37
N SER A 325 -3.84 -20.60 -2.63
CA SER A 325 -3.11 -19.36 -2.87
C SER A 325 -2.63 -18.71 -1.57
N THR A 326 -1.64 -17.84 -1.71
CA THR A 326 -1.06 -17.08 -0.59
C THR A 326 -1.28 -15.60 -0.81
N GLU A 327 -1.80 -14.94 0.21
CA GLU A 327 -2.03 -13.51 0.24
C GLU A 327 -1.09 -12.86 1.26
N TYR A 328 -0.47 -11.76 0.88
CA TYR A 328 0.42 -10.95 1.69
C TYR A 328 -0.29 -9.63 1.99
N VAL A 329 -0.38 -9.28 3.26
CA VAL A 329 -1.08 -8.08 3.71
C VAL A 329 -0.14 -7.18 4.51
N VAL A 330 -0.24 -5.86 4.28
CA VAL A 330 0.31 -4.85 5.18
C VAL A 330 -0.78 -3.82 5.43
N ALA A 331 -1.13 -3.58 6.69
CA ALA A 331 -2.21 -2.66 7.04
C ALA A 331 -1.91 -1.90 8.34
N ILE A 332 -2.57 -0.77 8.54
CA ILE A 332 -2.65 -0.09 9.83
C ILE A 332 -4.00 -0.45 10.46
N LYS A 333 -3.96 -0.96 11.69
CA LYS A 333 -5.14 -1.39 12.44
C LYS A 333 -5.30 -0.55 13.69
N ALA A 334 -6.52 -0.04 13.88
CA ALA A 334 -6.93 0.67 15.06
C ALA A 334 -7.90 -0.17 15.90
N TYR A 335 -7.68 -0.22 17.20
CA TYR A 335 -8.61 -0.82 18.14
C TYR A 335 -9.11 0.20 19.16
N TYR A 336 -10.42 0.18 19.43
CA TYR A 336 -11.03 0.87 20.56
C TYR A 336 -11.57 -0.17 21.54
N THR A 337 -11.12 -0.09 22.82
CA THR A 337 -11.48 -1.06 23.86
C THR A 337 -12.56 -0.50 24.78
N PHE A 338 -13.64 -1.25 24.96
CA PHE A 338 -14.72 -1.00 25.91
C PHE A 338 -14.57 -1.92 27.11
N ASN A 339 -14.92 -1.42 28.32
CA ASN A 339 -14.77 -2.16 29.56
C ASN A 339 -16.11 -2.56 30.20
N TRP A 340 -17.21 -2.51 29.45
CA TRP A 340 -18.56 -2.86 29.93
C TRP A 340 -19.38 -3.54 28.83
N PRO A 341 -20.18 -4.59 29.13
CA PRO A 341 -20.35 -5.30 30.40
C PRO A 341 -19.16 -6.22 30.74
N THR A 342 -18.38 -6.60 29.78
CA THR A 342 -17.08 -7.26 29.85
C THR A 342 -16.09 -6.50 28.98
N LYS A 343 -14.80 -6.78 29.03
CA LYS A 343 -13.79 -6.13 28.21
C LYS A 343 -13.89 -6.67 26.76
N TRP A 344 -14.21 -5.81 25.83
CA TRP A 344 -14.27 -6.12 24.39
C TRP A 344 -13.71 -4.96 23.57
N ARG A 345 -13.33 -5.25 22.36
CA ARG A 345 -12.78 -4.22 21.46
C ARG A 345 -13.36 -4.32 20.06
N PHE A 346 -13.48 -3.17 19.43
CA PHE A 346 -13.79 -3.03 18.01
C PHE A 346 -12.53 -2.64 17.27
N GLY A 347 -12.24 -3.29 16.15
CA GLY A 347 -11.06 -3.04 15.33
C GLY A 347 -11.41 -2.73 13.89
N VAL A 348 -10.65 -1.79 13.31
CA VAL A 348 -10.71 -1.46 11.87
C VAL A 348 -9.29 -1.45 11.35
N ALA A 349 -9.05 -2.09 10.21
CA ALA A 349 -7.77 -1.99 9.50
C ALA A 349 -7.99 -1.56 8.06
N GLU A 350 -7.04 -0.79 7.55
CA GLU A 350 -6.90 -0.38 6.16
C GLU A 350 -5.48 -0.63 5.71
N GLY A 351 -5.32 -1.15 4.48
CA GLY A 351 -4.00 -1.42 3.94
C GLY A 351 -4.03 -2.01 2.53
N MET A 352 -2.96 -2.71 2.18
CA MET A 352 -2.76 -3.32 0.88
C MET A 352 -2.64 -4.83 1.02
N SER A 353 -3.16 -5.53 0.02
CA SER A 353 -3.12 -6.99 -0.09
C SER A 353 -2.67 -7.40 -1.49
N TYR A 354 -1.64 -8.24 -1.55
CA TYR A 354 -1.19 -8.91 -2.76
C TYR A 354 -1.44 -10.42 -2.64
N ILE A 355 -2.06 -11.02 -3.66
CA ILE A 355 -2.32 -12.45 -3.73
C ILE A 355 -1.63 -13.07 -4.95
N ASP A 356 -1.02 -14.25 -4.79
CA ASP A 356 -0.30 -14.91 -5.87
C ASP A 356 -1.25 -15.52 -6.94
N ASN A 357 -2.40 -16.04 -6.51
CA ASN A 357 -3.45 -16.55 -7.40
C ASN A 357 -4.82 -16.06 -6.92
N ILE A 358 -5.58 -15.45 -7.84
CA ILE A 358 -6.90 -14.91 -7.54
C ILE A 358 -7.84 -16.02 -7.05
N THR A 359 -8.57 -15.77 -5.97
CA THR A 359 -9.54 -16.72 -5.43
C THR A 359 -10.76 -16.85 -6.34
N TYR A 360 -11.43 -18.00 -6.30
CA TYR A 360 -12.63 -18.27 -7.11
C TYR A 360 -13.71 -17.20 -6.92
N ILE A 361 -14.00 -16.84 -5.66
CA ILE A 361 -15.06 -15.87 -5.37
C ILE A 361 -14.75 -14.48 -5.93
N GLU A 362 -13.48 -14.07 -5.89
CA GLU A 362 -13.04 -12.79 -6.47
C GLU A 362 -13.08 -12.84 -8.00
N ALA A 363 -12.57 -13.91 -8.60
CA ALA A 363 -12.57 -14.09 -10.04
C ALA A 363 -13.99 -14.09 -10.62
N THR A 364 -14.93 -14.80 -9.97
CA THR A 364 -16.32 -14.89 -10.41
C THR A 364 -17.01 -13.54 -10.31
N GLU A 365 -16.83 -12.80 -9.20
CA GLU A 365 -17.40 -11.45 -9.05
C GLU A 365 -16.87 -10.48 -10.10
N MET A 366 -15.58 -10.56 -10.45
CA MET A 366 -14.97 -9.74 -11.49
C MET A 366 -15.49 -10.10 -12.87
N GLU A 367 -15.60 -11.39 -13.20
CA GLU A 367 -16.14 -11.88 -14.48
C GLU A 367 -17.58 -11.44 -14.69
N GLU A 368 -18.45 -11.59 -13.68
CA GLU A 368 -19.85 -11.13 -13.74
C GLU A 368 -19.99 -9.62 -14.02
N LYS A 369 -19.02 -8.84 -13.56
CA LYS A 369 -18.98 -7.39 -13.75
C LYS A 369 -18.21 -6.96 -15.01
N GLY A 370 -17.58 -7.90 -15.71
CA GLY A 370 -16.79 -7.63 -16.93
C GLY A 370 -15.43 -6.99 -16.65
N TYR A 371 -14.83 -7.27 -15.50
CA TYR A 371 -13.50 -6.77 -15.10
C TYR A 371 -12.45 -7.87 -15.12
N THR A 372 -11.18 -7.48 -15.30
CA THR A 372 -10.02 -8.36 -15.12
C THR A 372 -9.60 -8.30 -13.64
N PRO A 373 -9.47 -9.45 -12.95
CA PRO A 373 -9.01 -9.48 -11.56
C PRO A 373 -7.60 -8.92 -11.41
N SER A 374 -7.29 -8.32 -10.24
CA SER A 374 -5.97 -7.82 -9.88
C SER A 374 -5.38 -8.57 -8.69
N ASN A 375 -4.10 -8.92 -8.77
CA ASN A 375 -3.38 -9.52 -7.66
C ASN A 375 -3.20 -8.53 -6.48
N LEU A 376 -3.13 -7.23 -6.77
CA LEU A 376 -2.98 -6.18 -5.77
C LEU A 376 -4.33 -5.46 -5.56
N LEU A 377 -4.86 -5.50 -4.35
CA LEU A 377 -6.08 -4.79 -3.95
C LEU A 377 -5.90 -4.13 -2.59
N ASN A 378 -6.83 -3.24 -2.22
CA ASN A 378 -6.95 -2.77 -0.85
C ASN A 378 -7.40 -3.88 0.08
N TYR A 379 -6.92 -3.81 1.31
CA TYR A 379 -7.31 -4.65 2.42
C TYR A 379 -8.11 -3.86 3.44
N LEU A 380 -9.28 -4.37 3.81
CA LEU A 380 -10.10 -3.88 4.91
C LEU A 380 -10.39 -5.01 5.89
N ASP A 381 -10.29 -4.73 7.19
CA ASP A 381 -10.68 -5.67 8.25
C ASP A 381 -11.54 -4.95 9.28
N PHE A 382 -12.65 -5.57 9.63
CA PHE A 382 -13.51 -5.14 10.73
C PHE A 382 -13.58 -6.26 11.73
N SER A 383 -13.26 -5.99 12.99
CA SER A 383 -13.28 -7.03 14.02
C SER A 383 -14.00 -6.60 15.30
N VAL A 384 -14.60 -7.58 15.97
CA VAL A 384 -15.17 -7.46 17.31
C VAL A 384 -14.60 -8.61 18.13
N ASP A 385 -13.80 -8.27 19.13
CA ASP A 385 -13.12 -9.24 19.98
C ASP A 385 -13.54 -9.09 21.43
N VAL A 386 -13.67 -10.19 22.17
CA VAL A 386 -13.94 -10.23 23.61
C VAL A 386 -12.71 -10.75 24.34
N ASN A 387 -12.36 -10.14 25.45
CA ASN A 387 -11.26 -10.55 26.28
C ASN A 387 -11.59 -11.83 27.05
N VAL A 388 -10.80 -12.88 26.84
CA VAL A 388 -11.05 -14.20 27.44
C VAL A 388 -10.84 -14.17 28.96
N GLY A 389 -9.81 -13.47 29.41
CA GLY A 389 -9.49 -13.34 30.84
C GLY A 389 -10.59 -12.64 31.62
N ASP A 390 -11.13 -11.56 31.07
CA ASP A 390 -12.25 -10.84 31.69
C ASP A 390 -13.55 -11.65 31.66
N LEU A 391 -13.84 -12.32 30.53
CA LEU A 391 -15.05 -13.15 30.35
C LEU A 391 -15.12 -14.30 31.38
N PHE A 392 -13.98 -14.94 31.67
CA PHE A 392 -13.90 -16.07 32.59
C PHE A 392 -13.33 -15.70 33.97
N ASN A 393 -13.08 -14.41 34.23
CA ASN A 393 -12.44 -13.90 35.46
C ASN A 393 -11.11 -14.61 35.78
N GLN A 394 -10.28 -14.79 34.74
CA GLN A 394 -8.98 -15.46 34.80
C GLN A 394 -7.86 -14.50 34.41
N LYS A 395 -7.06 -14.05 35.38
CA LYS A 395 -5.98 -13.07 35.15
C LYS A 395 -4.89 -13.59 34.19
N ASP A 396 -4.60 -14.87 34.21
CA ASP A 396 -3.59 -15.46 33.34
C ASP A 396 -3.94 -15.39 31.85
N TRP A 397 -5.20 -15.13 31.53
CA TRP A 397 -5.74 -15.01 30.19
C TRP A 397 -6.07 -13.56 29.79
N GLU A 398 -5.66 -12.57 30.58
CA GLU A 398 -5.97 -11.15 30.34
C GLU A 398 -5.48 -10.60 28.99
N ASN A 399 -4.47 -11.26 28.38
CA ASN A 399 -3.93 -10.92 27.07
C ASN A 399 -4.53 -11.74 25.91
N MET A 400 -5.48 -12.64 26.22
CA MET A 400 -6.12 -13.46 25.20
C MET A 400 -7.45 -12.85 24.74
N TRP A 401 -7.64 -12.84 23.44
CA TRP A 401 -8.84 -12.33 22.81
C TRP A 401 -9.41 -13.36 21.86
N VAL A 402 -10.71 -13.45 21.77
CA VAL A 402 -11.45 -14.25 20.78
C VAL A 402 -12.52 -13.37 20.15
N GLY A 403 -12.72 -13.50 18.86
CA GLY A 403 -13.66 -12.63 18.19
C GLY A 403 -13.99 -13.05 16.77
N TYR A 404 -14.80 -12.23 16.16
CA TYR A 404 -15.19 -12.32 14.76
C TYR A 404 -14.53 -11.20 13.99
N SER A 405 -14.06 -11.49 12.76
CA SER A 405 -13.64 -10.44 11.85
C SER A 405 -14.07 -10.71 10.41
N LEU A 406 -14.25 -9.61 9.68
CA LEU A 406 -14.49 -9.59 8.25
C LEU A 406 -13.17 -9.24 7.57
N HIS A 407 -12.60 -10.20 6.84
CA HIS A 407 -11.45 -9.98 5.96
C HIS A 407 -11.98 -9.63 4.57
N HIS A 408 -11.66 -8.44 4.09
CA HIS A 408 -12.18 -7.91 2.84
C HIS A 408 -11.05 -7.41 1.95
N ARG A 409 -11.07 -7.88 0.71
CA ARG A 409 -10.23 -7.35 -0.37
C ARG A 409 -11.10 -6.66 -1.39
N SER A 410 -10.75 -5.44 -1.79
CA SER A 410 -11.48 -4.75 -2.87
C SER A 410 -10.69 -3.60 -3.48
N ALA A 411 -11.10 -3.19 -4.69
CA ALA A 411 -10.84 -1.86 -5.17
C ALA A 411 -11.81 -0.90 -4.46
N ILE A 412 -11.30 0.07 -3.69
CA ILE A 412 -12.12 0.97 -2.86
C ILE A 412 -13.14 1.75 -3.70
N PHE A 413 -12.77 2.15 -4.93
CA PHE A 413 -13.66 2.84 -5.86
C PHE A 413 -13.41 2.33 -7.28
N GLU A 414 -14.47 2.27 -8.09
CA GLU A 414 -14.44 1.88 -9.52
C GLU A 414 -13.41 2.65 -10.36
N ASN A 415 -12.89 3.74 -9.85
CA ASN A 415 -11.93 4.61 -10.52
C ASN A 415 -10.49 4.47 -10.01
N ALA A 416 -10.20 3.48 -9.16
CA ALA A 416 -8.85 3.24 -8.70
C ALA A 416 -8.02 2.61 -9.83
N SER A 417 -7.23 3.41 -10.54
CA SER A 417 -6.42 2.96 -11.68
C SER A 417 -5.32 1.99 -11.28
N GLN A 418 -4.83 2.09 -10.02
CA GLN A 418 -3.78 1.21 -9.50
C GLN A 418 -4.18 -0.27 -9.42
N PHE A 419 -5.47 -0.58 -9.48
CA PHE A 419 -5.96 -1.96 -9.45
C PHE A 419 -6.57 -2.40 -10.78
N GLY A 420 -6.37 -1.62 -11.85
CA GLY A 420 -7.20 -1.71 -13.04
C GLY A 420 -8.58 -1.09 -12.75
N ARG A 421 -9.44 -1.01 -13.74
CA ARG A 421 -10.81 -0.50 -13.58
C ARG A 421 -11.72 -1.56 -12.97
N ILE A 422 -11.52 -1.86 -11.69
CA ILE A 422 -12.16 -2.96 -10.98
C ILE A 422 -13.20 -2.43 -9.98
N LYS A 423 -14.31 -3.14 -9.84
CA LYS A 423 -15.32 -2.91 -8.81
C LYS A 423 -15.73 -4.23 -8.20
N GLY A 424 -15.39 -4.42 -6.94
CA GLY A 424 -15.69 -5.64 -6.21
C GLY A 424 -14.45 -6.16 -5.51
N GLY A 425 -14.50 -7.40 -5.09
CA GLY A 425 -13.45 -8.06 -4.33
C GLY A 425 -13.95 -9.34 -3.69
N SER A 426 -13.37 -9.71 -2.57
CA SER A 426 -13.74 -10.91 -1.83
C SER A 426 -14.01 -10.61 -0.36
N ASN A 427 -14.93 -11.36 0.23
CA ASN A 427 -15.29 -11.30 1.63
C ASN A 427 -15.10 -12.67 2.28
N TYR A 428 -14.45 -12.68 3.45
CA TYR A 428 -14.33 -13.87 4.31
C TYR A 428 -14.74 -13.51 5.74
N ASN A 429 -15.68 -14.28 6.27
CA ASN A 429 -16.06 -14.24 7.68
C ASN A 429 -15.11 -15.11 8.47
N THR A 430 -14.38 -14.57 9.45
CA THR A 430 -13.31 -15.26 10.17
C THR A 430 -13.53 -15.23 11.69
N ILE A 431 -13.05 -16.29 12.35
CA ILE A 431 -13.04 -16.44 13.81
C ILE A 431 -11.64 -16.78 14.27
#